data_19076a360f39d248ee1c31f086602044
#
_entry.id   19076a360f39d248ee1c31f086602044
#
_cell.length_a   1.000
_cell.length_b   1.000
_cell.length_c   1.000
_cell.angle_alpha   90.00
_cell.angle_beta   90.00
_cell.angle_gamma   90.00
#
_symmetry.space_group_name_H-M   'P 1'
#
loop_
_entity.id
_entity.type
_entity.pdbx_description
1 polymer ?
#
loop_
_entity_poly.entity_id
_entity_poly.type
_entity_poly.pdbx_seq_one_letter_code
_entity_poly.pdbx_strand_id
1 'polypeptide(L)'
;MVLSKAYSEKSCSVCRLKNWNRNFDEAPFNENRTIIRLNALLMFVTFKTYFAHILFFCFISLMGWVLVVNSIAVFTNPDNTLFALPVMLLPSVLFWASGVMKEPLLILGLGLLLHGLLTNHTTGKKLLLIAAGSLVVLFTKFFVLVCLIPAAIAYLLFSGYNKPAYVAGKYAAVFSLLLLLAFNVQHITARVNPLQMLVNKQTNSVKEAIYYKAGSRIDIPPLEPTAASVLQTAPVGILNTLLRPYPTEAKNIMMLASAAENLLVVLLLVVLLWHTNRQQVQHLNLVLFLLTFALAYFALIGMCTPVLGNLTRYRAPLLPVFLLAFVINVQAPAILQRLRWLLRG
;
A
#
# COMPACT_ATOMS: atom_id res chain seq x y z
N MET A 1 26.06 -3.70 -2.84
CA MET A 1 27.33 -2.94 -2.90
C MET A 1 27.35 -1.64 -2.07
N VAL A 2 26.22 -1.01 -1.77
CA VAL A 2 26.16 0.18 -0.88
C VAL A 2 26.27 -0.18 0.60
N LEU A 3 25.83 -1.36 1.01
CA LEU A 3 25.88 -1.81 2.42
C LEU A 3 27.28 -2.24 2.87
N SER A 4 28.15 -2.73 1.98
CA SER A 4 29.52 -3.11 2.34
C SER A 4 30.42 -1.91 2.70
N LYS A 5 30.13 -0.73 2.17
CA LYS A 5 30.82 0.52 2.54
C LYS A 5 30.41 1.07 3.92
N ALA A 6 29.25 0.69 4.44
CA ALA A 6 28.79 1.10 5.77
C ALA A 6 29.51 0.34 6.91
N TYR A 7 30.18 -0.76 6.59
CA TYR A 7 30.86 -1.62 7.56
C TYR A 7 32.38 -1.48 7.58
N SER A 8 32.95 -0.61 6.76
CA SER A 8 34.40 -0.33 6.80
C SER A 8 34.72 0.57 7.99
N GLU A 9 35.59 0.13 8.88
CA GLU A 9 36.03 0.88 10.07
C GLU A 9 36.59 2.28 9.78
N LYS A 10 36.90 2.62 8.53
CA LYS A 10 37.36 3.94 8.11
C LYS A 10 36.24 4.97 7.91
N SER A 11 34.95 4.60 7.98
CA SER A 11 33.84 5.54 7.78
C SER A 11 33.17 6.01 9.10
N CYS A 12 33.85 5.92 10.22
CA CYS A 12 33.34 6.41 11.51
C CYS A 12 33.16 7.95 11.59
N SER A 13 33.49 8.70 10.52
CA SER A 13 33.08 10.09 10.34
C SER A 13 31.56 10.27 10.17
N VAL A 14 30.82 9.19 9.89
CA VAL A 14 29.35 9.17 9.79
C VAL A 14 28.66 9.20 11.16
N CYS A 15 29.40 8.98 12.25
CA CYS A 15 28.88 9.03 13.62
C CYS A 15 28.60 10.46 14.11
N ARG A 16 28.88 11.51 13.36
CA ARG A 16 28.44 12.86 13.70
C ARG A 16 26.96 12.99 13.39
N LEU A 17 26.16 13.01 14.44
CA LEU A 17 24.68 13.17 14.45
C LEU A 17 24.12 14.29 13.55
N LYS A 18 24.94 15.22 13.09
CA LYS A 18 24.57 16.32 12.19
C LYS A 18 24.25 15.89 10.75
N ASN A 19 24.72 14.74 10.27
CA ASN A 19 24.55 14.31 8.87
C ASN A 19 23.45 13.26 8.66
N TRP A 20 22.60 13.01 9.66
CA TRP A 20 21.50 12.06 9.57
C TRP A 20 20.26 12.60 8.85
N ASN A 21 20.20 13.91 8.63
CA ASN A 21 19.13 14.51 7.83
C ASN A 21 19.55 14.49 6.36
N ARG A 22 18.82 13.78 5.52
CA ARG A 22 18.92 13.97 4.08
C ARG A 22 18.55 15.42 3.77
N ASN A 23 19.25 16.06 2.82
CA ASN A 23 19.00 17.46 2.44
C ASN A 23 17.57 17.75 1.96
N PHE A 24 16.73 16.72 1.79
CA PHE A 24 15.35 16.80 1.29
C PHE A 24 14.32 16.25 2.29
N ASP A 25 14.72 15.86 3.50
CA ASP A 25 13.86 15.20 4.49
C ASP A 25 13.46 16.21 5.59
N GLU A 26 12.51 17.10 5.27
CA GLU A 26 11.93 18.07 6.23
C GLU A 26 10.78 17.45 7.04
N ALA A 27 10.46 16.17 6.85
CA ALA A 27 9.36 15.53 7.54
C ALA A 27 9.65 15.34 9.04
N PRO A 28 8.75 15.71 9.95
CA PRO A 28 8.90 15.52 11.39
C PRO A 28 9.07 14.05 11.79
N PHE A 29 8.57 13.12 10.95
CA PHE A 29 8.72 11.68 11.09
C PHE A 29 9.61 11.14 9.97
N ASN A 30 10.90 10.93 10.28
CA ASN A 30 11.80 10.27 9.33
C ASN A 30 11.55 8.76 9.34
N GLU A 31 10.73 8.29 8.41
CA GLU A 31 10.37 6.88 8.23
C GLU A 31 11.59 5.94 8.03
N ASN A 32 12.72 6.46 7.54
CA ASN A 32 13.94 5.66 7.31
C ASN A 32 14.63 5.30 8.63
N ARG A 33 14.48 6.11 9.67
CA ARG A 33 15.08 5.84 10.98
C ARG A 33 14.49 4.61 11.65
N THR A 34 13.21 4.31 11.43
CA THR A 34 12.52 3.14 12.00
C THR A 34 13.16 1.84 11.55
N ILE A 35 13.42 1.69 10.25
CA ILE A 35 14.03 0.46 9.73
C ILE A 35 15.49 0.33 10.17
N ILE A 36 16.24 1.45 10.25
CA ILE A 36 17.62 1.44 10.73
C ILE A 36 17.69 1.00 12.20
N ARG A 37 16.82 1.56 13.05
CA ARG A 37 16.74 1.17 14.47
C ARG A 37 16.36 -0.28 14.66
N LEU A 38 15.37 -0.77 13.92
CA LEU A 38 14.96 -2.17 13.98
C LEU A 38 16.10 -3.10 13.54
N ASN A 39 16.79 -2.78 12.45
CA ASN A 39 17.96 -3.56 12.02
C ASN A 39 19.08 -3.54 13.06
N ALA A 40 19.34 -2.40 13.69
CA ALA A 40 20.32 -2.31 14.77
C ALA A 40 19.96 -3.22 15.95
N LEU A 41 18.68 -3.26 16.35
CA LEU A 41 18.20 -4.17 17.40
C LEU A 41 18.34 -5.64 16.98
N LEU A 42 17.97 -5.96 15.74
CA LEU A 42 18.09 -7.33 15.22
C LEU A 42 19.56 -7.82 15.16
N MET A 43 20.52 -6.93 14.95
CA MET A 43 21.95 -7.27 14.92
C MET A 43 22.43 -7.92 16.23
N PHE A 44 21.84 -7.56 17.38
CA PHE A 44 22.17 -8.19 18.67
C PHE A 44 21.74 -9.66 18.72
N VAL A 45 20.60 -9.99 18.10
CA VAL A 45 20.04 -11.37 18.11
C VAL A 45 20.59 -12.22 16.96
N THR A 46 20.87 -11.61 15.81
CA THR A 46 21.26 -12.31 14.59
C THR A 46 22.77 -12.40 14.40
N PHE A 47 23.57 -11.94 15.40
CA PHE A 47 25.03 -11.93 15.32
C PHE A 47 25.56 -11.32 14.01
N LYS A 48 24.92 -10.23 13.54
CA LYS A 48 25.24 -9.50 12.30
C LYS A 48 25.05 -10.31 11.00
N THR A 49 24.32 -11.44 11.04
CA THR A 49 24.07 -12.27 9.87
C THR A 49 22.94 -11.69 9.02
N TYR A 50 23.24 -11.20 7.81
CA TYR A 50 22.26 -10.57 6.92
C TYR A 50 21.11 -11.50 6.51
N PHE A 51 21.41 -12.79 6.26
CA PHE A 51 20.37 -13.78 5.91
C PHE A 51 19.33 -13.98 7.03
N ALA A 52 19.74 -13.89 8.29
CA ALA A 52 18.81 -13.97 9.41
C ALA A 52 17.84 -12.78 9.43
N HIS A 53 18.31 -11.57 9.04
CA HIS A 53 17.45 -10.41 8.87
C HIS A 53 16.43 -10.62 7.74
N ILE A 54 16.86 -11.14 6.59
CA ILE A 54 15.95 -11.47 5.47
C ILE A 54 14.86 -12.43 5.94
N LEU A 55 15.22 -13.53 6.60
CA LEU A 55 14.26 -14.51 7.11
C LEU A 55 13.26 -13.89 8.09
N PHE A 56 13.73 -13.02 8.97
CA PHE A 56 12.86 -12.30 9.91
C PHE A 56 11.85 -11.41 9.18
N PHE A 57 12.29 -10.63 8.17
CA PHE A 57 11.40 -9.78 7.40
C PHE A 57 10.44 -10.57 6.50
N CYS A 58 10.87 -11.69 5.92
CA CYS A 58 10.00 -12.62 5.20
C CYS A 58 8.91 -13.19 6.10
N PHE A 59 9.26 -13.60 7.32
CA PHE A 59 8.30 -14.12 8.29
C PHE A 59 7.28 -13.07 8.70
N ILE A 60 7.71 -11.84 8.98
CA ILE A 60 6.83 -10.70 9.30
C ILE A 60 5.84 -10.42 8.15
N SER A 61 6.32 -10.38 6.92
CA SER A 61 5.45 -10.13 5.76
C SER A 61 4.47 -11.27 5.54
N LEU A 62 4.90 -12.52 5.70
CA LEU A 62 4.04 -13.70 5.62
C LEU A 62 2.91 -13.64 6.66
N MET A 63 3.24 -13.33 7.92
CA MET A 63 2.23 -13.13 8.97
C MET A 63 1.22 -12.04 8.57
N GLY A 64 1.71 -10.92 8.04
CA GLY A 64 0.85 -9.84 7.57
C GLY A 64 -0.09 -10.29 6.46
N TRP A 65 0.41 -11.02 5.46
CA TRP A 65 -0.41 -11.56 4.37
C TRP A 65 -1.43 -12.59 4.85
N VAL A 66 -1.06 -13.49 5.74
CA VAL A 66 -1.99 -14.45 6.35
C VAL A 66 -3.14 -13.72 7.05
N LEU A 67 -2.84 -12.65 7.80
CA LEU A 67 -3.88 -11.84 8.45
C LEU A 67 -4.79 -11.14 7.43
N VAL A 68 -4.24 -10.59 6.33
CA VAL A 68 -5.05 -9.98 5.25
C VAL A 68 -5.98 -11.00 4.61
N VAL A 69 -5.45 -12.15 4.20
CA VAL A 69 -6.24 -13.20 3.56
C VAL A 69 -7.33 -13.72 4.50
N ASN A 70 -6.99 -14.02 5.75
CA ASN A 70 -7.96 -14.50 6.74
C ASN A 70 -9.07 -13.46 7.00
N SER A 71 -8.74 -12.17 6.96
CA SER A 71 -9.73 -11.10 7.14
C SER A 71 -10.76 -11.05 6.01
N ILE A 72 -10.34 -11.35 4.80
CA ILE A 72 -11.18 -11.33 3.61
C ILE A 72 -11.88 -12.67 3.40
N ALA A 73 -11.25 -13.77 3.78
CA ALA A 73 -11.81 -15.12 3.67
C ALA A 73 -13.14 -15.29 4.42
N VAL A 74 -13.36 -14.52 5.49
CA VAL A 74 -14.66 -14.49 6.23
C VAL A 74 -15.83 -14.06 5.33
N PHE A 75 -15.54 -13.23 4.30
CA PHE A 75 -16.53 -12.67 3.39
C PHE A 75 -16.52 -13.34 2.01
N THR A 76 -15.66 -14.33 1.82
CA THR A 76 -15.44 -14.96 0.51
C THR A 76 -15.88 -16.41 0.58
N ASN A 77 -16.52 -16.91 -0.47
CA ASN A 77 -16.79 -18.34 -0.57
C ASN A 77 -15.44 -19.11 -0.56
N PRO A 78 -15.37 -20.27 0.15
CA PRO A 78 -14.14 -21.04 0.23
C PRO A 78 -13.51 -21.35 -1.16
N ASP A 79 -14.32 -21.53 -2.21
CA ASP A 79 -13.84 -21.80 -3.56
C ASP A 79 -13.14 -20.58 -4.20
N ASN A 80 -13.55 -19.38 -3.82
CA ASN A 80 -12.96 -18.14 -4.31
C ASN A 80 -11.63 -17.80 -3.63
N THR A 81 -11.34 -18.38 -2.47
CA THR A 81 -10.08 -18.16 -1.76
C THR A 81 -8.86 -18.59 -2.61
N LEU A 82 -9.03 -19.52 -3.54
CA LEU A 82 -7.98 -19.90 -4.48
C LEU A 82 -7.54 -18.75 -5.40
N PHE A 83 -8.41 -17.80 -5.71
CA PHE A 83 -8.06 -16.60 -6.48
C PHE A 83 -7.18 -15.61 -5.68
N ALA A 84 -7.08 -15.75 -4.36
CA ALA A 84 -6.16 -14.95 -3.57
C ALA A 84 -4.70 -15.36 -3.82
N LEU A 85 -4.42 -16.63 -4.14
CA LEU A 85 -3.06 -17.11 -4.38
C LEU A 85 -2.35 -16.39 -5.53
N PRO A 86 -2.90 -16.29 -6.77
CA PRO A 86 -2.27 -15.54 -7.86
C PRO A 86 -2.01 -14.08 -7.48
N VAL A 87 -2.91 -13.48 -6.69
CA VAL A 87 -2.76 -12.09 -6.22
C VAL A 87 -1.57 -11.95 -5.26
N MET A 88 -1.36 -12.92 -4.35
CA MET A 88 -0.25 -12.91 -3.41
C MET A 88 1.09 -13.28 -4.06
N LEU A 89 1.06 -14.07 -5.13
CA LEU A 89 2.24 -14.54 -5.85
C LEU A 89 2.73 -13.57 -6.93
N LEU A 90 2.17 -12.37 -7.02
CA LEU A 90 2.66 -11.35 -7.95
C LEU A 90 4.15 -11.08 -7.68
N PRO A 91 5.01 -11.07 -8.72
CA PRO A 91 6.46 -10.93 -8.57
C PRO A 91 6.89 -9.70 -7.77
N SER A 92 6.28 -8.53 -8.01
CA SER A 92 6.60 -7.32 -7.24
C SER A 92 6.21 -7.45 -5.78
N VAL A 93 5.08 -8.10 -5.48
CA VAL A 93 4.63 -8.33 -4.09
C VAL A 93 5.64 -9.21 -3.36
N LEU A 94 6.05 -10.33 -3.95
CA LEU A 94 7.05 -11.22 -3.35
C LEU A 94 8.40 -10.53 -3.19
N PHE A 95 8.87 -9.84 -4.24
CA PHE A 95 10.18 -9.19 -4.24
C PHE A 95 10.28 -8.09 -3.16
N TRP A 96 9.29 -7.21 -3.08
CA TRP A 96 9.32 -6.11 -2.11
C TRP A 96 8.94 -6.55 -0.68
N ALA A 97 8.21 -7.67 -0.54
CA ALA A 97 7.86 -8.24 0.76
C ALA A 97 8.98 -9.08 1.38
N SER A 98 9.99 -9.52 0.62
CA SER A 98 11.08 -10.37 1.10
C SER A 98 12.36 -9.61 1.50
N GLY A 99 12.44 -8.32 1.22
CA GLY A 99 13.65 -7.52 1.49
C GLY A 99 13.71 -6.95 2.92
N VAL A 100 14.93 -6.60 3.35
CA VAL A 100 15.16 -5.85 4.60
C VAL A 100 14.77 -4.38 4.38
N MET A 101 13.46 -4.14 4.29
CA MET A 101 12.85 -2.85 3.94
C MET A 101 11.64 -2.56 4.83
N LYS A 102 10.97 -1.43 4.57
CA LYS A 102 9.76 -1.02 5.32
C LYS A 102 8.51 -1.81 4.90
N GLU A 103 8.49 -2.31 3.67
CA GLU A 103 7.33 -2.97 3.06
C GLU A 103 6.86 -4.20 3.86
N PRO A 104 7.71 -5.10 4.36
CA PRO A 104 7.32 -6.19 5.26
C PRO A 104 6.58 -5.73 6.51
N LEU A 105 7.09 -4.69 7.16
CA LEU A 105 6.46 -4.11 8.36
C LEU A 105 5.12 -3.46 8.02
N LEU A 106 5.05 -2.76 6.89
CA LEU A 106 3.80 -2.16 6.41
C LEU A 106 2.74 -3.23 6.16
N ILE A 107 3.12 -4.35 5.54
CA ILE A 107 2.22 -5.50 5.28
C ILE A 107 1.71 -6.09 6.60
N LEU A 108 2.58 -6.27 7.60
CA LEU A 108 2.16 -6.71 8.93
C LEU A 108 1.16 -5.71 9.55
N GLY A 109 1.49 -4.42 9.52
CA GLY A 109 0.62 -3.38 10.07
C GLY A 109 -0.75 -3.33 9.39
N LEU A 110 -0.79 -3.47 8.06
CA LEU A 110 -2.03 -3.58 7.28
C LEU A 110 -2.81 -4.84 7.65
N GLY A 111 -2.12 -5.97 7.78
CA GLY A 111 -2.73 -7.24 8.20
C GLY A 111 -3.40 -7.13 9.56
N LEU A 112 -2.72 -6.55 10.55
CA LEU A 112 -3.28 -6.31 11.89
C LEU A 112 -4.49 -5.37 11.85
N LEU A 113 -4.40 -4.27 11.10
CA LEU A 113 -5.49 -3.30 10.94
C LEU A 113 -6.72 -3.92 10.29
N LEU A 114 -6.55 -4.57 9.14
CA LEU A 114 -7.67 -5.19 8.43
C LEU A 114 -8.27 -6.33 9.24
N HIS A 115 -7.43 -7.13 9.92
CA HIS A 115 -7.90 -8.21 10.78
C HIS A 115 -8.70 -7.69 11.99
N GLY A 116 -8.23 -6.61 12.62
CA GLY A 116 -8.96 -5.95 13.70
C GLY A 116 -10.26 -5.28 13.26
N LEU A 117 -10.30 -4.69 12.05
CA LEU A 117 -11.49 -4.01 11.53
C LEU A 117 -12.56 -4.97 11.02
N LEU A 118 -12.16 -6.06 10.34
CA LEU A 118 -13.06 -6.90 9.55
C LEU A 118 -13.52 -8.17 10.28
N THR A 119 -12.77 -8.65 11.28
CA THR A 119 -13.11 -9.90 11.95
C THR A 119 -13.83 -9.66 13.30
N ASN A 120 -14.66 -10.64 13.67
CA ASN A 120 -15.40 -10.58 14.93
C ASN A 120 -14.49 -11.03 16.09
N HIS A 121 -13.94 -10.08 16.80
CA HIS A 121 -13.16 -10.28 18.01
C HIS A 121 -13.85 -9.63 19.22
N THR A 122 -13.43 -10.03 20.41
CA THR A 122 -13.78 -9.27 21.63
C THR A 122 -13.28 -7.84 21.50
N THR A 123 -14.00 -6.88 22.08
CA THR A 123 -13.70 -5.45 21.96
C THR A 123 -12.24 -5.13 22.32
N GLY A 124 -11.71 -5.73 23.38
CA GLY A 124 -10.31 -5.52 23.80
C GLY A 124 -9.30 -6.02 22.77
N LYS A 125 -9.50 -7.22 22.20
CA LYS A 125 -8.63 -7.77 21.16
C LYS A 125 -8.72 -6.97 19.87
N LYS A 126 -9.91 -6.55 19.47
CA LYS A 126 -10.15 -5.70 18.31
C LYS A 126 -9.37 -4.38 18.43
N LEU A 127 -9.51 -3.70 19.57
CA LEU A 127 -8.83 -2.44 19.84
C LEU A 127 -7.30 -2.61 19.86
N LEU A 128 -6.81 -3.70 20.47
CA LEU A 128 -5.37 -4.00 20.49
C LEU A 128 -4.82 -4.19 19.07
N LEU A 129 -5.50 -4.96 18.21
CA LEU A 129 -5.09 -5.20 16.83
C LEU A 129 -5.06 -3.91 16.01
N ILE A 130 -6.11 -3.08 16.13
CA ILE A 130 -6.18 -1.79 15.44
C ILE A 130 -5.09 -0.84 15.95
N ALA A 131 -4.88 -0.75 17.26
CA ALA A 131 -3.87 0.11 17.84
C ALA A 131 -2.45 -0.33 17.42
N ALA A 132 -2.13 -1.61 17.54
CA ALA A 132 -0.84 -2.16 17.13
C ALA A 132 -0.58 -1.98 15.64
N GLY A 133 -1.56 -2.29 14.79
CA GLY A 133 -1.46 -2.10 13.35
C GLY A 133 -1.29 -0.62 12.97
N SER A 134 -2.07 0.27 13.60
CA SER A 134 -1.94 1.73 13.39
C SER A 134 -0.56 2.24 13.77
N LEU A 135 -0.01 1.79 14.89
CA LEU A 135 1.32 2.16 15.35
C LEU A 135 2.40 1.71 14.34
N VAL A 136 2.34 0.46 13.89
CA VAL A 136 3.30 -0.06 12.90
C VAL A 136 3.21 0.73 11.59
N VAL A 137 2.00 1.00 11.07
CA VAL A 137 1.81 1.76 9.84
C VAL A 137 2.25 3.21 10.01
N LEU A 138 1.97 3.84 11.15
CA LEU A 138 2.39 5.20 11.45
C LEU A 138 3.90 5.36 11.36
N PHE A 139 4.67 4.43 11.96
CA PHE A 139 6.13 4.48 11.95
C PHE A 139 6.78 3.99 10.65
N THR A 140 6.03 3.32 9.77
CA THR A 140 6.54 2.84 8.47
C THR A 140 6.15 3.76 7.33
N LYS A 141 4.86 4.07 7.20
CA LYS A 141 4.32 4.94 6.14
C LYS A 141 3.03 5.64 6.59
N PHE A 142 3.18 6.77 7.26
CA PHE A 142 2.08 7.61 7.73
C PHE A 142 0.97 7.86 6.69
N PHE A 143 1.34 8.09 5.42
CA PHE A 143 0.36 8.36 4.35
C PHE A 143 -0.63 7.23 4.10
N VAL A 144 -0.28 6.00 4.45
CA VAL A 144 -1.20 4.85 4.34
C VAL A 144 -2.36 5.02 5.33
N LEU A 145 -2.10 5.49 6.56
CA LEU A 145 -3.15 5.80 7.53
C LEU A 145 -4.05 6.94 7.07
N VAL A 146 -3.47 7.97 6.47
CA VAL A 146 -4.23 9.11 5.92
C VAL A 146 -5.25 8.63 4.87
N CYS A 147 -4.88 7.65 4.04
CA CYS A 147 -5.79 7.07 3.04
C CYS A 147 -6.76 6.05 3.66
N LEU A 148 -6.35 5.33 4.70
CA LEU A 148 -7.18 4.30 5.35
C LEU A 148 -8.30 4.91 6.19
N ILE A 149 -8.03 5.99 6.95
CA ILE A 149 -8.99 6.57 7.90
C ILE A 149 -10.32 6.94 7.23
N PRO A 150 -10.36 7.67 6.09
CA PRO A 150 -11.62 7.97 5.40
C PRO A 150 -12.41 6.72 5.03
N ALA A 151 -11.72 5.73 4.46
CA ALA A 151 -12.35 4.48 4.04
C ALA A 151 -12.88 3.68 5.24
N ALA A 152 -12.10 3.63 6.35
CA ALA A 152 -12.52 2.93 7.57
C ALA A 152 -13.71 3.62 8.26
N ILE A 153 -13.73 4.95 8.31
CA ILE A 153 -14.89 5.71 8.82
C ILE A 153 -16.13 5.39 7.97
N ALA A 154 -16.03 5.46 6.64
CA ALA A 154 -17.14 5.13 5.76
C ALA A 154 -17.59 3.68 5.90
N TYR A 155 -16.68 2.73 6.12
CA TYR A 155 -17.00 1.32 6.35
C TYR A 155 -17.77 1.11 7.66
N LEU A 156 -17.33 1.73 8.74
CA LEU A 156 -17.91 1.57 10.08
C LEU A 156 -19.24 2.31 10.25
N LEU A 157 -19.42 3.43 9.53
CA LEU A 157 -20.68 4.16 9.56
C LEU A 157 -21.78 3.34 8.88
N PHE A 158 -22.89 3.08 9.60
CA PHE A 158 -24.10 2.47 9.07
C PHE A 158 -23.88 1.11 8.37
N SER A 159 -23.30 0.15 9.06
CA SER A 159 -23.01 -1.19 8.54
C SER A 159 -24.26 -2.01 8.18
N GLY A 160 -25.46 -1.60 8.59
CA GLY A 160 -26.72 -2.36 8.40
C GLY A 160 -27.49 -2.11 7.10
N TYR A 161 -27.13 -1.11 6.29
CA TYR A 161 -27.84 -0.76 5.05
C TYR A 161 -27.14 -1.32 3.81
N ASN A 162 -27.85 -2.17 3.04
CA ASN A 162 -27.29 -2.87 1.89
C ASN A 162 -27.73 -2.29 0.52
N LYS A 163 -28.52 -1.20 0.48
CA LYS A 163 -28.90 -0.58 -0.81
C LYS A 163 -27.67 0.04 -1.49
N PRO A 164 -27.35 -0.35 -2.75
CA PRO A 164 -26.11 0.07 -3.41
C PRO A 164 -25.93 1.60 -3.50
N ALA A 165 -26.98 2.32 -3.82
CA ALA A 165 -26.95 3.79 -3.90
C ALA A 165 -26.64 4.45 -2.55
N TYR A 166 -27.18 3.90 -1.47
CA TYR A 166 -26.92 4.40 -0.13
C TYR A 166 -25.47 4.14 0.30
N VAL A 167 -24.97 2.92 0.04
CA VAL A 167 -23.59 2.56 0.38
C VAL A 167 -22.61 3.42 -0.41
N ALA A 168 -22.81 3.60 -1.72
CA ALA A 168 -21.98 4.49 -2.54
C ALA A 168 -22.06 5.95 -2.07
N GLY A 169 -23.27 6.43 -1.77
CA GLY A 169 -23.50 7.80 -1.30
C GLY A 169 -22.79 8.13 0.01
N LYS A 170 -22.74 7.18 0.98
CA LYS A 170 -22.01 7.40 2.24
C LYS A 170 -20.49 7.52 2.04
N TYR A 171 -19.90 6.70 1.14
CA TYR A 171 -18.47 6.83 0.81
C TYR A 171 -18.19 8.19 0.16
N ALA A 172 -19.02 8.58 -0.82
CA ALA A 172 -18.89 9.88 -1.44
C ALA A 172 -19.02 11.02 -0.41
N ALA A 173 -20.00 10.96 0.50
CA ALA A 173 -20.19 11.95 1.54
C ALA A 173 -19.01 12.03 2.53
N VAL A 174 -18.52 10.89 3.03
CA VAL A 174 -17.37 10.86 3.96
C VAL A 174 -16.11 11.37 3.29
N PHE A 175 -15.79 10.92 2.07
CA PHE A 175 -14.61 11.39 1.35
C PHE A 175 -14.72 12.88 1.02
N SER A 176 -15.88 13.37 0.56
CA SER A 176 -16.09 14.79 0.29
C SER A 176 -15.96 15.64 1.54
N LEU A 177 -16.55 15.21 2.67
CA LEU A 177 -16.45 15.92 3.94
C LEU A 177 -15.00 16.01 4.42
N LEU A 178 -14.26 14.88 4.42
CA LEU A 178 -12.89 14.86 4.88
C LEU A 178 -11.93 15.62 3.94
N LEU A 179 -12.18 15.59 2.64
CA LEU A 179 -11.46 16.44 1.68
C LEU A 179 -11.74 17.92 1.93
N LEU A 180 -13.01 18.31 2.13
CA LEU A 180 -13.37 19.68 2.49
C LEU A 180 -12.68 20.12 3.78
N LEU A 181 -12.67 19.29 4.80
CA LEU A 181 -11.93 19.56 6.05
C LEU A 181 -10.43 19.70 5.80
N ALA A 182 -9.81 18.79 5.05
CA ALA A 182 -8.39 18.84 4.72
C ALA A 182 -8.00 20.09 3.94
N PHE A 183 -8.87 20.55 3.01
CA PHE A 183 -8.63 21.75 2.23
C PHE A 183 -8.82 23.04 3.03
N ASN A 184 -9.65 23.01 4.08
CA ASN A 184 -9.94 24.16 4.92
C ASN A 184 -9.16 24.19 6.25
N VAL A 185 -8.40 23.14 6.57
CA VAL A 185 -7.65 23.06 7.84
C VAL A 185 -6.67 24.21 8.02
N GLN A 186 -6.11 24.74 6.93
CA GLN A 186 -5.23 25.92 6.94
C GLN A 186 -5.90 27.20 7.52
N HIS A 187 -7.24 27.31 7.39
CA HIS A 187 -8.00 28.42 7.94
C HIS A 187 -8.25 28.25 9.46
N ILE A 188 -8.20 26.99 9.95
CA ILE A 188 -8.39 26.66 11.37
C ILE A 188 -7.04 26.73 12.11
N THR A 189 -5.98 26.21 11.46
CA THR A 189 -4.64 26.12 12.06
C THR A 189 -3.57 26.47 11.04
N ALA A 190 -2.92 27.63 11.21
CA ALA A 190 -1.85 28.09 10.33
C ALA A 190 -0.60 27.15 10.32
N ARG A 191 -0.50 26.23 11.30
CA ARG A 191 0.64 25.30 11.44
C ARG A 191 0.57 24.09 10.54
N VAL A 192 -0.61 23.71 10.02
CA VAL A 192 -0.79 22.47 9.26
C VAL A 192 -1.50 22.82 7.95
N ASN A 193 -0.80 22.67 6.85
CA ASN A 193 -1.37 22.79 5.51
C ASN A 193 -1.17 21.48 4.73
N PRO A 194 -2.17 20.58 4.69
CA PRO A 194 -2.06 19.26 4.03
C PRO A 194 -1.76 19.39 2.54
N LEU A 195 -2.30 20.40 1.86
CA LEU A 195 -2.06 20.64 0.44
C LEU A 195 -0.59 21.00 0.20
N GLN A 196 -0.05 21.93 1.01
CA GLN A 196 1.36 22.30 0.91
C GLN A 196 2.29 21.12 1.25
N MET A 197 1.91 20.26 2.22
CA MET A 197 2.66 19.05 2.53
C MET A 197 2.72 18.09 1.33
N LEU A 198 1.62 17.98 0.57
CA LEU A 198 1.57 17.14 -0.63
C LEU A 198 2.46 17.70 -1.74
N VAL A 199 2.38 19.01 -1.99
CA VAL A 199 3.24 19.73 -2.94
C VAL A 199 4.72 19.60 -2.57
N ASN A 200 5.06 19.80 -1.30
CA ASN A 200 6.42 19.65 -0.81
C ASN A 200 6.92 18.22 -1.00
N LYS A 201 6.07 17.21 -0.74
CA LYS A 201 6.43 15.81 -0.97
C LYS A 201 6.73 15.53 -2.44
N GLN A 202 5.89 15.99 -3.37
CA GLN A 202 6.14 15.86 -4.81
C GLN A 202 7.45 16.55 -5.20
N THR A 203 7.59 17.82 -4.80
CA THR A 203 8.78 18.63 -5.13
C THR A 203 10.07 17.99 -4.62
N ASN A 204 10.07 17.49 -3.38
CA ASN A 204 11.23 16.81 -2.81
C ASN A 204 11.54 15.51 -3.54
N SER A 205 10.51 14.72 -3.92
CA SER A 205 10.69 13.49 -4.70
C SER A 205 11.26 13.78 -6.10
N VAL A 206 10.83 14.86 -6.75
CA VAL A 206 11.37 15.29 -8.05
C VAL A 206 12.82 15.77 -7.92
N LYS A 207 13.12 16.62 -6.91
CA LYS A 207 14.50 17.07 -6.63
C LYS A 207 15.43 15.89 -6.35
N GLU A 208 14.98 14.91 -5.55
CA GLU A 208 15.74 13.70 -5.24
C GLU A 208 16.00 12.87 -6.51
N ALA A 209 15.00 12.69 -7.37
CA ALA A 209 15.14 11.97 -8.65
C ALA A 209 16.14 12.64 -9.60
N ILE A 210 16.15 13.97 -9.64
CA ILE A 210 17.12 14.75 -10.44
C ILE A 210 18.52 14.64 -9.83
N TYR A 211 18.66 14.83 -8.53
CA TYR A 211 19.95 14.78 -7.83
C TYR A 211 20.66 13.43 -8.00
N TYR A 212 19.92 12.33 -7.86
CA TYR A 212 20.45 10.97 -8.05
C TYR A 212 20.47 10.52 -9.51
N LYS A 213 20.11 11.38 -10.47
CA LYS A 213 20.07 11.06 -11.92
C LYS A 213 19.29 9.75 -12.16
N ALA A 214 18.09 9.61 -11.56
CA ALA A 214 17.30 8.40 -11.63
C ALA A 214 16.97 8.02 -13.08
N GLY A 215 17.46 6.86 -13.55
CA GLY A 215 17.31 6.40 -14.93
C GLY A 215 15.89 6.03 -15.35
N SER A 216 15.00 5.76 -14.37
CA SER A 216 13.58 5.42 -14.58
C SER A 216 12.65 6.59 -14.20
N ARG A 217 13.11 7.83 -14.34
CA ARG A 217 12.29 9.03 -14.07
C ARG A 217 11.23 9.20 -15.15
N ILE A 218 10.03 9.54 -14.71
CA ILE A 218 8.90 9.98 -15.52
C ILE A 218 8.53 11.42 -15.17
N ASP A 219 7.95 12.12 -16.12
CA ASP A 219 7.39 13.43 -15.89
C ASP A 219 5.98 13.27 -15.30
N ILE A 220 5.76 13.94 -14.18
CA ILE A 220 4.47 14.00 -13.50
C ILE A 220 3.97 15.45 -13.50
N PRO A 221 2.65 15.69 -13.65
CA PRO A 221 2.10 17.03 -13.59
C PRO A 221 2.47 17.72 -12.27
N PRO A 222 2.94 18.98 -12.30
CA PRO A 222 3.24 19.72 -11.08
C PRO A 222 1.97 19.92 -10.26
N LEU A 223 2.07 19.73 -8.95
CA LEU A 223 0.97 19.99 -8.01
C LEU A 223 1.04 21.42 -7.50
N GLU A 224 -0.11 22.07 -7.47
CA GLU A 224 -0.33 23.33 -6.76
C GLU A 224 -1.05 23.06 -5.43
N PRO A 225 -0.89 23.93 -4.41
CA PRO A 225 -1.55 23.76 -3.12
C PRO A 225 -3.04 24.14 -3.19
N THR A 226 -3.75 23.63 -4.21
CA THR A 226 -5.19 23.86 -4.47
C THR A 226 -5.92 22.53 -4.57
N ALA A 227 -7.18 22.52 -4.12
CA ALA A 227 -8.05 21.36 -4.23
C ALA A 227 -8.26 20.94 -5.70
N ALA A 228 -8.39 21.92 -6.60
CA ALA A 228 -8.57 21.66 -8.02
C ALA A 228 -7.38 20.93 -8.63
N SER A 229 -6.15 21.35 -8.33
CA SER A 229 -4.93 20.68 -8.81
C SER A 229 -4.86 19.23 -8.34
N VAL A 230 -5.17 18.96 -7.07
CA VAL A 230 -5.17 17.60 -6.51
C VAL A 230 -6.22 16.72 -7.19
N LEU A 231 -7.45 17.22 -7.35
CA LEU A 231 -8.54 16.47 -7.98
C LEU A 231 -8.29 16.20 -9.47
N GLN A 232 -7.68 17.14 -10.20
CA GLN A 232 -7.34 16.98 -11.61
C GLN A 232 -6.19 15.99 -11.82
N THR A 233 -5.21 15.97 -10.91
CA THR A 233 -4.03 15.09 -11.03
C THR A 233 -4.24 13.70 -10.44
N ALA A 234 -5.21 13.51 -9.52
CA ALA A 234 -5.48 12.23 -8.88
C ALA A 234 -5.78 11.09 -9.87
N PRO A 235 -6.61 11.23 -10.92
CA PRO A 235 -6.83 10.18 -11.91
C PRO A 235 -5.55 9.77 -12.63
N VAL A 236 -4.72 10.73 -13.01
CA VAL A 236 -3.42 10.48 -13.64
C VAL A 236 -2.50 9.74 -12.68
N GLY A 237 -2.50 10.10 -11.40
CA GLY A 237 -1.77 9.41 -10.34
C GLY A 237 -2.18 7.95 -10.22
N ILE A 238 -3.49 7.65 -10.21
CA ILE A 238 -4.02 6.28 -10.18
C ILE A 238 -3.55 5.48 -11.40
N LEU A 239 -3.69 6.03 -12.60
CA LEU A 239 -3.28 5.37 -13.83
C LEU A 239 -1.77 5.11 -13.87
N ASN A 240 -0.96 6.10 -13.48
CA ASN A 240 0.48 5.94 -13.36
C ASN A 240 0.84 4.79 -12.41
N THR A 241 0.16 4.69 -11.26
CA THR A 241 0.44 3.66 -10.26
C THR A 241 0.04 2.27 -10.72
N LEU A 242 -1.11 2.12 -11.40
CA LEU A 242 -1.63 0.82 -11.81
C LEU A 242 -0.99 0.30 -13.10
N LEU A 243 -0.73 1.19 -14.07
CA LEU A 243 -0.38 0.78 -15.42
C LEU A 243 1.11 0.94 -15.77
N ARG A 244 1.84 1.85 -15.11
CA ARG A 244 3.27 2.04 -15.42
C ARG A 244 4.16 1.10 -14.59
N PRO A 245 5.33 0.67 -15.13
CA PRO A 245 5.89 1.03 -16.44
C PRO A 245 5.16 0.38 -17.60
N TYR A 246 5.09 1.09 -18.73
CA TYR A 246 4.68 0.50 -20.00
C TYR A 246 5.85 -0.27 -20.62
N PRO A 247 5.62 -1.28 -21.51
CA PRO A 247 6.71 -1.97 -22.21
C PRO A 247 7.63 -1.02 -22.98
N THR A 248 7.08 0.06 -23.53
CA THR A 248 7.79 1.10 -24.28
C THR A 248 8.69 1.98 -23.41
N GLU A 249 8.46 2.02 -22.10
CA GLU A 249 9.27 2.78 -21.14
C GLU A 249 10.44 1.98 -20.57
N ALA A 250 10.48 0.67 -20.86
CA ALA A 250 11.47 -0.25 -20.29
C ALA A 250 12.86 0.01 -20.86
N LYS A 251 13.77 0.53 -20.03
CA LYS A 251 15.18 0.79 -20.37
C LYS A 251 16.14 -0.33 -19.95
N ASN A 252 15.66 -1.28 -19.15
CA ASN A 252 16.43 -2.42 -18.65
C ASN A 252 15.51 -3.61 -18.36
N ILE A 253 16.10 -4.79 -18.13
CA ILE A 253 15.39 -6.04 -17.90
C ILE A 253 14.45 -5.97 -16.69
N MET A 254 14.81 -5.25 -15.64
CA MET A 254 13.98 -5.10 -14.44
C MET A 254 12.72 -4.26 -14.72
N MET A 255 12.83 -3.21 -15.54
CA MET A 255 11.68 -2.43 -15.99
C MET A 255 10.77 -3.25 -16.93
N LEU A 256 11.38 -4.06 -17.80
CA LEU A 256 10.62 -4.96 -18.69
C LEU A 256 9.85 -6.00 -17.87
N ALA A 257 10.48 -6.61 -16.88
CA ALA A 257 9.81 -7.54 -15.96
C ALA A 257 8.63 -6.87 -15.21
N SER A 258 8.81 -5.62 -14.75
CA SER A 258 7.73 -4.86 -14.11
C SER A 258 6.60 -4.52 -15.10
N ALA A 259 6.92 -4.22 -16.36
CA ALA A 259 5.92 -3.96 -17.40
C ALA A 259 5.13 -5.24 -17.76
N ALA A 260 5.80 -6.38 -17.84
CA ALA A 260 5.16 -7.68 -18.04
C ALA A 260 4.22 -8.04 -16.87
N GLU A 261 4.65 -7.76 -15.64
CA GLU A 261 3.78 -7.93 -14.47
C GLU A 261 2.56 -7.02 -14.53
N ASN A 262 2.68 -5.77 -14.97
CA ASN A 262 1.53 -4.88 -15.12
C ASN A 262 0.51 -5.44 -16.10
N LEU A 263 0.96 -6.00 -17.22
CA LEU A 263 0.08 -6.69 -18.16
C LEU A 263 -0.63 -7.87 -17.48
N LEU A 264 0.09 -8.66 -16.68
CA LEU A 264 -0.45 -9.77 -15.90
C LEU A 264 -1.50 -9.30 -14.90
N VAL A 265 -1.27 -8.17 -14.20
CA VAL A 265 -2.24 -7.55 -13.29
C VAL A 265 -3.49 -7.11 -14.02
N VAL A 266 -3.36 -6.48 -15.20
CA VAL A 266 -4.51 -6.09 -16.03
C VAL A 266 -5.30 -7.33 -16.49
N LEU A 267 -4.63 -8.37 -16.95
CA LEU A 267 -5.27 -9.63 -17.34
C LEU A 267 -6.00 -10.28 -16.16
N LEU A 268 -5.35 -10.33 -14.99
CA LEU A 268 -5.96 -10.84 -13.77
C LEU A 268 -7.21 -10.02 -13.39
N LEU A 269 -7.14 -8.69 -13.47
CA LEU A 269 -8.28 -7.82 -13.21
C LEU A 269 -9.43 -8.08 -14.20
N VAL A 270 -9.13 -8.24 -15.49
CA VAL A 270 -10.14 -8.59 -16.51
C VAL A 270 -10.79 -9.94 -16.19
N VAL A 271 -10.02 -10.95 -15.83
CA VAL A 271 -10.52 -12.27 -15.43
C VAL A 271 -11.41 -12.16 -14.19
N LEU A 272 -10.98 -11.44 -13.16
CA LEU A 272 -11.76 -11.23 -11.94
C LEU A 272 -13.09 -10.52 -12.25
N LEU A 273 -13.07 -9.46 -13.07
CA LEU A 273 -14.27 -8.72 -13.49
C LEU A 273 -15.21 -9.57 -14.36
N TRP A 274 -14.65 -10.43 -15.22
CA TRP A 274 -15.45 -11.34 -16.07
C TRP A 274 -16.21 -12.37 -15.24
N HIS A 275 -15.59 -12.89 -14.17
CA HIS A 275 -16.19 -13.89 -13.29
C HIS A 275 -16.95 -13.28 -12.10
N THR A 276 -17.03 -11.95 -12.00
CA THR A 276 -17.79 -11.30 -10.95
C THR A 276 -19.29 -11.41 -11.17
N ASN A 277 -20.02 -11.85 -10.16
CA ASN A 277 -21.48 -11.83 -10.17
C ASN A 277 -22.02 -10.40 -10.11
N ARG A 278 -22.45 -9.88 -11.25
CA ARG A 278 -22.97 -8.50 -11.35
C ARG A 278 -24.38 -8.34 -10.79
N GLN A 279 -25.15 -9.44 -10.69
CA GLN A 279 -26.55 -9.39 -10.23
C GLN A 279 -26.67 -9.35 -8.71
N GLN A 280 -25.70 -9.92 -8.00
CA GLN A 280 -25.66 -9.96 -6.55
C GLN A 280 -24.27 -9.60 -6.04
N VAL A 281 -23.95 -8.30 -5.98
CA VAL A 281 -22.73 -7.85 -5.34
C VAL A 281 -22.87 -8.04 -3.83
N GLN A 282 -22.33 -9.14 -3.34
CA GLN A 282 -22.27 -9.41 -1.90
C GLN A 282 -21.22 -8.50 -1.26
N HIS A 283 -21.45 -8.10 -0.02
CA HIS A 283 -20.51 -7.32 0.76
C HIS A 283 -20.02 -6.01 0.09
N LEU A 284 -20.91 -5.30 -0.63
CA LEU A 284 -20.58 -4.05 -1.34
C LEU A 284 -19.85 -3.05 -0.45
N ASN A 285 -20.23 -2.96 0.83
CA ASN A 285 -19.58 -2.09 1.80
C ASN A 285 -18.07 -2.42 1.96
N LEU A 286 -17.73 -3.72 2.05
CA LEU A 286 -16.34 -4.16 2.13
C LEU A 286 -15.59 -3.90 0.83
N VAL A 287 -16.21 -4.19 -0.32
CA VAL A 287 -15.60 -3.93 -1.64
C VAL A 287 -15.26 -2.45 -1.79
N LEU A 288 -16.19 -1.56 -1.48
CA LEU A 288 -15.96 -0.11 -1.54
C LEU A 288 -14.90 0.35 -0.53
N PHE A 289 -14.86 -0.25 0.67
CA PHE A 289 -13.80 0.01 1.64
C PHE A 289 -12.41 -0.28 1.08
N LEU A 290 -12.20 -1.49 0.55
CA LEU A 290 -10.91 -1.90 0.00
C LEU A 290 -10.52 -1.08 -1.24
N LEU A 291 -11.48 -0.84 -2.15
CA LEU A 291 -11.26 -0.06 -3.36
C LEU A 291 -10.95 1.40 -3.06
N THR A 292 -11.76 2.08 -2.25
CA THR A 292 -11.55 3.51 -1.96
C THR A 292 -10.25 3.73 -1.19
N PHE A 293 -9.90 2.83 -0.27
CA PHE A 293 -8.62 2.85 0.41
C PHE A 293 -7.44 2.72 -0.56
N ALA A 294 -7.46 1.67 -1.40
CA ALA A 294 -6.38 1.41 -2.34
C ALA A 294 -6.26 2.52 -3.40
N LEU A 295 -7.38 2.99 -3.97
CA LEU A 295 -7.37 4.05 -4.99
C LEU A 295 -6.91 5.40 -4.42
N ALA A 296 -7.32 5.77 -3.21
CA ALA A 296 -6.83 6.97 -2.54
C ALA A 296 -5.30 6.92 -2.34
N TYR A 297 -4.78 5.78 -1.94
CA TYR A 297 -3.34 5.58 -1.79
C TYR A 297 -2.62 5.59 -3.16
N PHE A 298 -3.17 4.94 -4.19
CA PHE A 298 -2.58 4.94 -5.53
C PHE A 298 -2.56 6.33 -6.15
N ALA A 299 -3.61 7.12 -5.95
CA ALA A 299 -3.62 8.53 -6.34
C ALA A 299 -2.45 9.29 -5.68
N LEU A 300 -2.31 9.16 -4.36
CA LEU A 300 -1.31 9.87 -3.59
C LEU A 300 0.12 9.49 -4.03
N ILE A 301 0.45 8.20 -4.13
CA ILE A 301 1.80 7.78 -4.54
C ILE A 301 2.08 8.14 -6.00
N GLY A 302 1.11 8.00 -6.90
CA GLY A 302 1.27 8.30 -8.32
C GLY A 302 1.41 9.79 -8.62
N MET A 303 0.79 10.66 -7.82
CA MET A 303 0.99 12.11 -7.89
C MET A 303 2.38 12.55 -7.38
N CYS A 304 2.94 11.82 -6.39
CA CYS A 304 4.16 12.27 -5.69
C CYS A 304 5.42 11.52 -6.11
N THR A 305 5.35 10.42 -6.86
CA THR A 305 6.49 9.54 -7.12
C THR A 305 6.90 9.58 -8.58
N PRO A 306 7.98 10.30 -8.95
CA PRO A 306 8.44 10.46 -10.34
C PRO A 306 9.35 9.32 -10.82
N VAL A 307 9.61 8.28 -10.01
CA VAL A 307 10.54 7.18 -10.33
C VAL A 307 9.80 5.87 -10.38
N LEU A 308 9.80 5.19 -11.53
CA LEU A 308 9.04 3.95 -11.77
C LEU A 308 9.38 2.83 -10.78
N GLY A 309 10.64 2.63 -10.46
CA GLY A 309 11.05 1.62 -9.48
C GLY A 309 10.49 1.88 -8.07
N ASN A 310 10.44 3.16 -7.64
CA ASN A 310 9.82 3.53 -6.37
C ASN A 310 8.29 3.37 -6.43
N LEU A 311 7.68 3.68 -7.57
CA LEU A 311 6.24 3.54 -7.78
C LEU A 311 5.80 2.07 -7.68
N THR A 312 6.52 1.15 -8.34
CA THR A 312 6.30 -0.30 -8.26
C THR A 312 6.45 -0.81 -6.81
N ARG A 313 7.49 -0.36 -6.13
CA ARG A 313 7.74 -0.69 -4.73
C ARG A 313 6.61 -0.22 -3.81
N TYR A 314 6.17 1.03 -3.95
CA TYR A 314 5.18 1.60 -3.04
C TYR A 314 3.79 1.00 -3.24
N ARG A 315 3.42 0.61 -4.46
CA ARG A 315 2.13 -0.04 -4.71
C ARG A 315 2.06 -1.49 -4.21
N ALA A 316 3.21 -2.19 -4.15
CA ALA A 316 3.26 -3.62 -3.84
C ALA A 316 2.48 -4.04 -2.57
N PRO A 317 2.49 -3.32 -1.44
CA PRO A 317 1.71 -3.69 -0.27
C PRO A 317 0.18 -3.56 -0.43
N LEU A 318 -0.29 -2.63 -1.28
CA LEU A 318 -1.73 -2.38 -1.46
C LEU A 318 -2.31 -2.96 -2.75
N LEU A 319 -1.48 -3.38 -3.69
CA LEU A 319 -1.93 -4.03 -4.91
C LEU A 319 -2.75 -5.30 -4.65
N PRO A 320 -2.33 -6.22 -3.75
CA PRO A 320 -3.16 -7.33 -3.34
C PRO A 320 -4.48 -6.92 -2.69
N VAL A 321 -4.49 -5.90 -1.83
CA VAL A 321 -5.71 -5.39 -1.19
C VAL A 321 -6.70 -4.88 -2.23
N PHE A 322 -6.22 -4.18 -3.25
CA PHE A 322 -7.02 -3.72 -4.39
C PHE A 322 -7.62 -4.88 -5.18
N LEU A 323 -6.83 -5.88 -5.53
CA LEU A 323 -7.29 -7.04 -6.31
C LEU A 323 -8.23 -7.95 -5.51
N LEU A 324 -7.98 -8.13 -4.21
CA LEU A 324 -8.83 -8.91 -3.33
C LEU A 324 -10.24 -8.33 -3.20
N ALA A 325 -10.44 -7.02 -3.39
CA ALA A 325 -11.77 -6.43 -3.45
C ALA A 325 -12.64 -7.03 -4.57
N PHE A 326 -12.03 -7.46 -5.66
CA PHE A 326 -12.75 -8.14 -6.76
C PHE A 326 -12.94 -9.63 -6.47
N VAL A 327 -12.01 -10.27 -5.78
CA VAL A 327 -12.09 -11.71 -5.43
C VAL A 327 -13.32 -12.02 -4.56
N ILE A 328 -13.77 -11.10 -3.73
CA ILE A 328 -14.93 -11.26 -2.83
C ILE A 328 -16.18 -11.71 -3.60
N ASN A 329 -16.41 -11.17 -4.81
CA ASN A 329 -17.61 -11.37 -5.60
C ASN A 329 -17.40 -12.27 -6.84
N VAL A 330 -16.25 -12.92 -6.96
CA VAL A 330 -15.98 -13.87 -8.04
C VAL A 330 -16.83 -15.12 -7.88
N GLN A 331 -17.35 -15.65 -8.98
CA GLN A 331 -17.90 -16.99 -9.04
C GLN A 331 -16.83 -17.94 -9.58
N ALA A 332 -16.35 -18.85 -8.74
CA ALA A 332 -15.36 -19.83 -9.14
C ALA A 332 -15.90 -20.67 -10.31
N PRO A 333 -15.19 -20.73 -11.45
CA PRO A 333 -15.61 -21.57 -12.57
C PRO A 333 -15.61 -23.04 -12.16
N ALA A 334 -16.52 -23.84 -12.78
CA ALA A 334 -16.71 -25.24 -12.44
C ALA A 334 -15.41 -26.08 -12.51
N ILE A 335 -14.45 -25.68 -13.34
CA ILE A 335 -13.13 -26.30 -13.43
C ILE A 335 -12.34 -26.18 -12.12
N LEU A 336 -12.35 -25.01 -11.47
CA LEU A 336 -11.67 -24.78 -10.17
C LEU A 336 -12.38 -25.53 -9.05
N GLN A 337 -13.70 -25.65 -9.09
CA GLN A 337 -14.45 -26.46 -8.15
C GLN A 337 -14.07 -27.95 -8.25
N ARG A 338 -13.88 -28.46 -9.47
CA ARG A 338 -13.41 -29.84 -9.72
C ARG A 338 -11.97 -30.07 -9.28
N LEU A 339 -11.06 -29.13 -9.55
CA LEU A 339 -9.66 -29.20 -9.10
C LEU A 339 -9.56 -29.28 -7.58
N ARG A 340 -10.38 -28.51 -6.87
CA ARG A 340 -10.41 -28.53 -5.40
C ARG A 340 -10.90 -29.86 -4.86
N TRP A 341 -11.87 -30.51 -5.51
CA TRP A 341 -12.33 -31.83 -5.13
C TRP A 341 -11.21 -32.86 -5.23
N LEU A 342 -10.39 -32.80 -6.29
CA LEU A 342 -9.21 -33.66 -6.49
C LEU A 342 -8.08 -33.41 -5.47
N LEU A 343 -7.96 -32.19 -4.92
CA LEU A 343 -6.94 -31.85 -3.93
C LEU A 343 -7.37 -32.15 -2.48
N ARG A 344 -8.65 -32.45 -2.25
CA ARG A 344 -9.21 -32.79 -0.92
C ARG A 344 -9.39 -34.30 -0.70
N GLY A 345 -9.31 -35.10 -1.71
CA GLY A 345 -9.26 -36.57 -1.67
C GLY A 345 -7.85 -37.07 -1.62
#